data_0a16d6b7b49f2e83e14266717af0e252
#
_entry.id   0a16d6b7b49f2e83e14266717af0e252
#
_cell.length_a   1.000
_cell.length_b   1.000
_cell.length_c   1.000
_cell.angle_alpha   90.00
_cell.angle_beta   90.00
_cell.angle_gamma   90.00
#
_symmetry.space_group_name_H-M   'P 1'
#
loop_
_entity.id
_entity.type
_entity.pdbx_description
1 polymer ?
#
loop_
_entity_poly.entity_id
_entity_poly.type
_entity_poly.pdbx_seq_one_letter_code
_entity_poly.pdbx_strand_id
1 'polypeptide(L)'
;MRIFMTGATGYIGSAVTPALRERGHDVAALVRPETDSKALRDLGVVIVAGDLASLPTLADSFGSYDAILHIAQSHSADAPALNQIALDVFTAQQGFFVYTSGVWVCGNTGFDVADESTPPDPLPIVAWRPAQEQAALATGRSAVIRPGCVYGGKQSLCAGWFESAEQKKPVYLVGDGNNQWAMVNLHDLADCYVRITEQRATGIFHAVDDTNETLLGCALAVAAGCVIETVPIETAREQYGPFADALAIDQRVSSKTTRQKLGWNPKRDFTGSLDEQWAEWKRSRSVD
;
A
#
# COMPACT_ATOMS: atom_id res chain seq x y z
N MET A 1 10.61 19.21 6.59
CA MET A 1 10.42 19.32 5.13
C MET A 1 8.98 19.73 4.86
N ARG A 2 8.75 20.42 3.74
CA ARG A 2 7.40 20.66 3.21
C ARG A 2 7.06 19.54 2.25
N ILE A 3 6.05 18.76 2.56
CA ILE A 3 5.67 17.55 1.82
C ILE A 3 4.26 17.71 1.26
N PHE A 4 4.10 17.47 -0.04
CA PHE A 4 2.78 17.32 -0.65
C PHE A 4 2.45 15.84 -0.82
N MET A 5 1.20 15.47 -0.56
CA MET A 5 0.80 14.09 -0.76
C MET A 5 -0.59 13.95 -1.36
N THR A 6 -0.77 12.91 -2.15
CA THR A 6 -2.08 12.41 -2.56
C THR A 6 -2.42 11.16 -1.78
N GLY A 7 -3.71 10.91 -1.57
CA GLY A 7 -4.16 9.69 -0.87
C GLY A 7 -4.06 9.73 0.65
N ALA A 8 -3.91 10.91 1.26
CA ALA A 8 -3.81 11.08 2.71
C ALA A 8 -5.02 10.53 3.49
N THR A 9 -6.22 10.55 2.90
CA THR A 9 -7.45 10.01 3.49
C THR A 9 -7.65 8.51 3.22
N GLY A 10 -6.79 7.90 2.40
CA GLY A 10 -6.84 6.48 2.07
C GLY A 10 -6.17 5.60 3.13
N TYR A 11 -6.24 4.28 2.93
CA TYR A 11 -5.73 3.28 3.87
C TYR A 11 -4.25 3.50 4.24
N ILE A 12 -3.34 3.50 3.27
CA ILE A 12 -1.90 3.73 3.53
C ILE A 12 -1.67 5.16 4.03
N GLY A 13 -2.31 6.15 3.40
CA GLY A 13 -2.13 7.55 3.76
C GLY A 13 -2.56 7.87 5.18
N SER A 14 -3.55 7.16 5.74
CA SER A 14 -4.01 7.35 7.12
C SER A 14 -2.94 7.01 8.17
N ALA A 15 -1.94 6.20 7.83
CA ALA A 15 -0.79 5.91 8.69
C ALA A 15 0.44 6.74 8.32
N VAL A 16 0.68 6.99 7.02
CA VAL A 16 1.83 7.78 6.57
C VAL A 16 1.73 9.24 7.01
N THR A 17 0.52 9.82 6.94
CA THR A 17 0.32 11.25 7.30
C THR A 17 0.68 11.55 8.75
N PRO A 18 0.12 10.86 9.77
CA PRO A 18 0.52 11.11 11.15
C PRO A 18 2.00 10.81 11.39
N ALA A 19 2.57 9.76 10.80
CA ALA A 19 3.99 9.44 10.95
C ALA A 19 4.89 10.58 10.44
N LEU A 20 4.56 11.22 9.32
CA LEU A 20 5.27 12.40 8.82
C LEU A 20 5.10 13.61 9.76
N ARG A 21 3.89 13.84 10.29
CA ARG A 21 3.63 14.94 11.22
C ARG A 21 4.38 14.77 12.55
N GLU A 22 4.43 13.55 13.09
CA GLU A 22 5.20 13.22 14.31
C GLU A 22 6.70 13.47 14.14
N ARG A 23 7.22 13.34 12.92
CA ARG A 23 8.62 13.67 12.57
C ARG A 23 8.84 15.16 12.31
N GLY A 24 7.81 16.01 12.50
CA GLY A 24 7.90 17.45 12.37
C GLY A 24 7.88 17.96 10.92
N HIS A 25 7.38 17.19 9.98
CA HIS A 25 7.22 17.66 8.60
C HIS A 25 5.93 18.45 8.41
N ASP A 26 5.98 19.50 7.58
CA ASP A 26 4.79 20.22 7.13
C ASP A 26 4.14 19.48 5.97
N VAL A 27 2.91 19.01 6.17
CA VAL A 27 2.21 18.20 5.19
C VAL A 27 1.04 18.98 4.59
N ALA A 28 0.96 18.98 3.26
CA ALA A 28 -0.22 19.38 2.50
C ALA A 28 -0.77 18.14 1.75
N ALA A 29 -2.08 18.01 1.69
CA ALA A 29 -2.73 16.84 1.11
C ALA A 29 -3.79 17.23 0.08
N LEU A 30 -3.78 16.57 -1.10
CA LEU A 30 -4.86 16.64 -2.07
C LEU A 30 -6.06 15.86 -1.52
N VAL A 31 -7.18 16.53 -1.35
CA VAL A 31 -8.41 15.94 -0.81
C VAL A 31 -9.60 16.39 -1.66
N ARG A 32 -10.43 15.45 -2.06
CA ARG A 32 -11.66 15.75 -2.80
C ARG A 32 -12.61 16.57 -1.94
N PRO A 33 -13.30 17.58 -2.50
CA PRO A 33 -14.15 18.49 -1.74
C PRO A 33 -15.21 17.81 -0.85
N GLU A 34 -15.74 16.67 -1.32
CA GLU A 34 -16.77 15.89 -0.62
C GLU A 34 -16.22 14.95 0.48
N THR A 35 -14.88 14.81 0.57
CA THR A 35 -14.27 13.89 1.55
C THR A 35 -14.12 14.58 2.90
N ASP A 36 -14.54 13.91 3.97
CA ASP A 36 -14.26 14.41 5.33
C ASP A 36 -12.74 14.41 5.57
N SER A 37 -12.25 15.58 5.90
CA SER A 37 -10.82 15.83 6.16
C SER A 37 -10.57 16.37 7.57
N LYS A 38 -11.54 16.22 8.48
CA LYS A 38 -11.40 16.70 9.86
C LYS A 38 -10.16 16.13 10.54
N ALA A 39 -9.96 14.82 10.46
CA ALA A 39 -8.80 14.17 11.08
C ALA A 39 -7.45 14.71 10.55
N LEU A 40 -7.37 15.03 9.25
CA LEU A 40 -6.17 15.65 8.68
C LEU A 40 -5.95 17.08 9.19
N ARG A 41 -7.03 17.86 9.31
CA ARG A 41 -6.94 19.22 9.88
C ARG A 41 -6.53 19.20 11.35
N ASP A 42 -7.05 18.27 12.13
CA ASP A 42 -6.69 18.07 13.54
C ASP A 42 -5.20 17.72 13.70
N LEU A 43 -4.59 17.06 12.70
CA LEU A 43 -3.14 16.81 12.59
C LEU A 43 -2.35 18.03 12.07
N GLY A 44 -3.00 19.14 11.76
CA GLY A 44 -2.33 20.32 11.20
C GLY A 44 -1.91 20.16 9.73
N VAL A 45 -2.61 19.30 8.96
CA VAL A 45 -2.36 19.13 7.52
C VAL A 45 -3.07 20.22 6.73
N VAL A 46 -2.38 20.84 5.79
CA VAL A 46 -2.96 21.81 4.86
C VAL A 46 -3.76 21.05 3.79
N ILE A 47 -5.03 21.38 3.66
CA ILE A 47 -5.90 20.75 2.68
C ILE A 47 -5.85 21.52 1.36
N VAL A 48 -5.48 20.84 0.29
CA VAL A 48 -5.58 21.31 -1.08
C VAL A 48 -6.80 20.61 -1.72
N ALA A 49 -7.83 21.38 -2.04
CA ALA A 49 -9.05 20.84 -2.63
C ALA A 49 -8.80 20.43 -4.09
N GLY A 50 -9.18 19.21 -4.45
CA GLY A 50 -9.04 18.67 -5.80
C GLY A 50 -8.97 17.15 -5.81
N ASP A 51 -8.82 16.61 -7.01
CA ASP A 51 -8.64 15.19 -7.29
C ASP A 51 -7.45 14.97 -8.25
N LEU A 52 -7.19 13.73 -8.65
CA LEU A 52 -6.06 13.43 -9.55
C LEU A 52 -6.24 14.05 -10.93
N ALA A 53 -7.48 14.20 -11.42
CA ALA A 53 -7.75 14.80 -12.72
C ALA A 53 -7.50 16.31 -12.72
N SER A 54 -7.65 16.97 -11.59
CA SER A 54 -7.41 18.41 -11.42
C SER A 54 -5.94 18.80 -11.18
N LEU A 55 -5.03 17.84 -10.98
CA LEU A 55 -3.60 18.09 -10.70
C LEU A 55 -2.93 19.04 -11.72
N PRO A 56 -3.19 18.97 -13.04
CA PRO A 56 -2.57 19.89 -13.99
C PRO A 56 -2.86 21.37 -13.68
N THR A 57 -4.03 21.69 -13.13
CA THR A 57 -4.40 23.08 -12.77
C THR A 57 -3.68 23.58 -11.52
N LEU A 58 -3.08 22.68 -10.76
CA LEU A 58 -2.35 22.95 -9.53
C LEU A 58 -0.82 22.90 -9.71
N ALA A 59 -0.34 22.61 -10.93
CA ALA A 59 1.07 22.31 -11.23
C ALA A 59 2.05 23.38 -10.69
N ASP A 60 1.72 24.65 -10.86
CA ASP A 60 2.58 25.77 -10.43
C ASP A 60 2.73 25.85 -8.89
N SER A 61 1.81 25.27 -8.12
CA SER A 61 1.87 25.26 -6.66
C SER A 61 2.86 24.27 -6.09
N PHE A 62 3.26 23.25 -6.85
CA PHE A 62 4.08 22.13 -6.34
C PHE A 62 5.58 22.45 -6.23
N GLY A 63 6.07 23.49 -6.94
CA GLY A 63 7.48 23.87 -6.92
C GLY A 63 8.03 24.26 -5.54
N SER A 64 7.17 24.48 -4.56
CA SER A 64 7.55 24.87 -3.20
C SER A 64 7.71 23.69 -2.22
N TYR A 65 7.43 22.45 -2.65
CA TYR A 65 7.55 21.28 -1.79
C TYR A 65 8.91 20.59 -1.95
N ASP A 66 9.47 20.17 -0.82
CA ASP A 66 10.72 19.40 -0.76
C ASP A 66 10.55 17.97 -1.28
N ALA A 67 9.37 17.41 -1.03
CA ALA A 67 9.00 16.06 -1.49
C ALA A 67 7.51 15.98 -1.86
N ILE A 68 7.21 15.08 -2.79
CA ILE A 68 5.86 14.77 -3.24
C ILE A 68 5.66 13.26 -3.10
N LEU A 69 4.61 12.83 -2.37
CA LEU A 69 4.26 11.43 -2.19
C LEU A 69 2.94 11.13 -2.91
N HIS A 70 3.01 10.29 -3.93
CA HIS A 70 1.82 9.83 -4.65
C HIS A 70 1.39 8.45 -4.13
N ILE A 71 0.42 8.47 -3.21
CA ILE A 71 -0.14 7.27 -2.56
C ILE A 71 -1.56 6.97 -3.06
N ALA A 72 -2.25 7.97 -3.63
CA ALA A 72 -3.61 7.79 -4.12
C ALA A 72 -3.70 6.70 -5.18
N GLN A 73 -4.73 5.86 -5.03
CA GLN A 73 -5.09 4.82 -5.99
C GLN A 73 -6.59 4.92 -6.28
N SER A 74 -6.96 4.96 -7.57
CA SER A 74 -8.32 4.69 -8.00
C SER A 74 -8.53 3.19 -8.14
N HIS A 75 -9.74 2.72 -7.82
CA HIS A 75 -10.16 1.32 -8.03
C HIS A 75 -11.05 1.17 -9.28
N SER A 76 -11.24 2.25 -10.03
CA SER A 76 -12.00 2.27 -11.28
C SER A 76 -11.13 1.96 -12.50
N ALA A 77 -11.76 1.73 -13.64
CA ALA A 77 -11.06 1.40 -14.89
C ALA A 77 -10.13 2.51 -15.40
N ASP A 78 -10.31 3.75 -14.93
CA ASP A 78 -9.49 4.92 -15.27
C ASP A 78 -8.21 5.06 -14.41
N ALA A 79 -7.99 4.13 -13.47
CA ALA A 79 -6.81 4.17 -12.60
C ALA A 79 -5.49 4.39 -13.35
N PRO A 80 -5.18 3.71 -14.47
CA PRO A 80 -3.95 3.95 -15.21
C PRO A 80 -3.83 5.39 -15.74
N ALA A 81 -4.92 5.95 -16.24
CA ALA A 81 -4.95 7.31 -16.80
C ALA A 81 -4.78 8.37 -15.68
N LEU A 82 -5.47 8.21 -14.57
CA LEU A 82 -5.35 9.12 -13.42
C LEU A 82 -3.95 9.09 -12.80
N ASN A 83 -3.34 7.90 -12.70
CA ASN A 83 -1.95 7.80 -12.27
C ASN A 83 -0.99 8.44 -13.28
N GLN A 84 -1.25 8.33 -14.60
CA GLN A 84 -0.43 8.99 -15.62
C GLN A 84 -0.48 10.50 -15.48
N ILE A 85 -1.67 11.10 -15.26
CA ILE A 85 -1.81 12.54 -14.98
C ILE A 85 -0.95 12.95 -13.78
N ALA A 86 -0.99 12.18 -12.69
CA ALA A 86 -0.18 12.47 -11.52
C ALA A 86 1.32 12.39 -11.82
N LEU A 87 1.75 11.37 -12.56
CA LEU A 87 3.14 11.22 -12.99
C LEU A 87 3.61 12.40 -13.84
N ASP A 88 2.84 12.78 -14.86
CA ASP A 88 3.21 13.89 -15.77
C ASP A 88 3.41 15.19 -15.00
N VAL A 89 2.54 15.46 -14.02
CA VAL A 89 2.64 16.66 -13.17
C VAL A 89 3.83 16.58 -12.20
N PHE A 90 3.98 15.45 -11.49
CA PHE A 90 4.94 15.36 -10.39
C PHE A 90 6.37 15.11 -10.86
N THR A 91 6.56 14.39 -11.97
CA THR A 91 7.90 14.21 -12.55
C THR A 91 8.49 15.49 -13.14
N ALA A 92 7.64 16.45 -13.53
CA ALA A 92 8.06 17.78 -13.96
C ALA A 92 8.56 18.67 -12.79
N GLN A 93 8.23 18.33 -11.54
CA GLN A 93 8.64 19.12 -10.37
C GLN A 93 10.09 18.84 -9.97
N GLN A 94 10.71 19.78 -9.23
CA GLN A 94 12.10 19.64 -8.77
C GLN A 94 12.22 18.91 -7.42
N GLY A 95 11.12 18.78 -6.66
CA GLY A 95 11.09 18.07 -5.37
C GLY A 95 11.40 16.58 -5.52
N PHE A 96 11.78 15.93 -4.42
CA PHE A 96 11.93 14.49 -4.36
C PHE A 96 10.57 13.80 -4.56
N PHE A 97 10.49 12.79 -5.41
CA PHE A 97 9.22 12.15 -5.75
C PHE A 97 9.17 10.70 -5.25
N VAL A 98 8.11 10.34 -4.52
CA VAL A 98 7.83 8.96 -4.10
C VAL A 98 6.58 8.47 -4.80
N TYR A 99 6.75 7.47 -5.65
CA TYR A 99 5.67 6.80 -6.38
C TYR A 99 5.30 5.48 -5.70
N THR A 100 4.02 5.30 -5.37
CA THR A 100 3.50 4.05 -4.81
C THR A 100 3.08 3.09 -5.91
N SER A 101 3.76 1.96 -5.97
CA SER A 101 3.40 0.81 -6.80
C SER A 101 2.86 -0.33 -5.93
N GLY A 102 3.34 -1.55 -6.10
CA GLY A 102 2.99 -2.71 -5.29
C GLY A 102 3.73 -3.96 -5.75
N VAL A 103 3.92 -4.95 -4.87
CA VAL A 103 4.65 -6.18 -5.20
C VAL A 103 3.97 -7.06 -6.25
N TRP A 104 2.70 -6.85 -6.57
CA TRP A 104 2.02 -7.58 -7.65
C TRP A 104 2.64 -7.35 -9.04
N VAL A 105 3.53 -6.36 -9.17
CA VAL A 105 4.35 -6.19 -10.38
C VAL A 105 5.42 -7.28 -10.53
N CYS A 106 5.73 -8.03 -9.45
CA CYS A 106 6.64 -9.17 -9.49
C CYS A 106 5.96 -10.47 -9.93
N GLY A 107 4.62 -10.47 -10.05
CA GLY A 107 3.85 -11.64 -10.46
C GLY A 107 3.83 -12.79 -9.46
N ASN A 108 3.50 -13.96 -9.95
CA ASN A 108 3.52 -15.20 -9.18
C ASN A 108 4.96 -15.71 -9.13
N THR A 109 5.58 -15.75 -7.95
CA THR A 109 6.97 -16.16 -7.79
C THR A 109 7.12 -17.66 -7.49
N GLY A 110 6.03 -18.33 -7.10
CA GLY A 110 6.11 -19.71 -6.64
C GLY A 110 7.12 -19.87 -5.52
N PHE A 111 8.13 -20.73 -5.72
CA PHE A 111 9.22 -20.96 -4.74
C PHE A 111 10.37 -19.96 -4.83
N ASP A 112 10.46 -19.19 -5.91
CA ASP A 112 11.52 -18.19 -6.07
C ASP A 112 11.21 -16.94 -5.21
N VAL A 113 12.27 -16.22 -4.84
CA VAL A 113 12.14 -14.98 -4.06
C VAL A 113 12.51 -13.80 -4.95
N ALA A 114 11.53 -12.97 -5.29
CA ALA A 114 11.78 -11.76 -6.06
C ALA A 114 12.44 -10.68 -5.18
N ASP A 115 13.40 -9.96 -5.77
CA ASP A 115 14.00 -8.75 -5.19
C ASP A 115 13.83 -7.56 -6.14
N GLU A 116 14.39 -6.39 -5.78
CA GLU A 116 14.26 -5.17 -6.56
C GLU A 116 14.92 -5.22 -7.94
N SER A 117 15.77 -6.22 -8.21
CA SER A 117 16.40 -6.46 -9.51
C SER A 117 15.64 -7.46 -10.39
N THR A 118 14.68 -8.18 -9.82
CA THR A 118 13.85 -9.14 -10.54
C THR A 118 13.02 -8.44 -11.63
N PRO A 119 13.10 -8.88 -12.90
CA PRO A 119 12.31 -8.32 -13.97
C PRO A 119 10.80 -8.39 -13.64
N PRO A 120 10.02 -7.34 -13.94
CA PRO A 120 8.59 -7.36 -13.70
C PRO A 120 7.87 -8.45 -14.54
N ASP A 121 6.96 -9.17 -13.89
CA ASP A 121 5.98 -10.08 -14.51
C ASP A 121 4.59 -9.80 -13.91
N PRO A 122 4.02 -8.61 -14.18
CA PRO A 122 2.88 -8.10 -13.43
C PRO A 122 1.61 -8.90 -13.64
N LEU A 123 0.81 -9.02 -12.59
CA LEU A 123 -0.58 -9.46 -12.73
C LEU A 123 -1.33 -8.53 -13.71
N PRO A 124 -2.29 -9.06 -14.50
CA PRO A 124 -3.03 -8.27 -15.50
C PRO A 124 -3.64 -6.97 -14.95
N ILE A 125 -4.16 -6.99 -13.72
CA ILE A 125 -4.77 -5.82 -13.07
C ILE A 125 -3.78 -4.68 -12.77
N VAL A 126 -2.48 -4.95 -12.78
CA VAL A 126 -1.41 -3.97 -12.55
C VAL A 126 -0.37 -3.92 -13.68
N ALA A 127 -0.69 -4.49 -14.84
CA ALA A 127 0.22 -4.58 -16.00
C ALA A 127 0.72 -3.21 -16.50
N TRP A 128 0.01 -2.13 -16.20
CA TRP A 128 0.36 -0.76 -16.53
C TRP A 128 1.43 -0.15 -15.60
N ARG A 129 1.62 -0.69 -14.39
CA ARG A 129 2.51 -0.11 -13.37
C ARG A 129 3.99 -0.11 -13.74
N PRO A 130 4.59 -1.17 -14.32
CA PRO A 130 6.03 -1.16 -14.64
C PRO A 130 6.45 0.00 -15.52
N ALA A 131 5.64 0.38 -16.53
CA ALA A 131 5.93 1.53 -17.39
C ALA A 131 5.90 2.85 -16.59
N GLN A 132 4.97 3.00 -15.68
CA GLN A 132 4.87 4.17 -14.82
C GLN A 132 5.97 4.24 -13.76
N GLU A 133 6.41 3.10 -13.22
CA GLU A 133 7.60 3.03 -12.36
C GLU A 133 8.84 3.56 -13.10
N GLN A 134 9.05 3.12 -14.34
CA GLN A 134 10.16 3.58 -15.16
C GLN A 134 10.08 5.09 -15.43
N ALA A 135 8.89 5.62 -15.71
CA ALA A 135 8.68 7.06 -15.91
C ALA A 135 9.03 7.86 -14.62
N ALA A 136 8.63 7.37 -13.45
CA ALA A 136 9.00 7.98 -12.18
C ALA A 136 10.52 7.96 -11.98
N LEU A 137 11.19 6.82 -12.19
CA LEU A 137 12.61 6.64 -11.98
C LEU A 137 13.48 7.45 -12.96
N ALA A 138 12.99 7.71 -14.17
CA ALA A 138 13.70 8.49 -15.19
C ALA A 138 14.05 9.92 -14.73
N THR A 139 13.40 10.43 -13.68
CA THR A 139 13.72 11.73 -13.09
C THR A 139 15.08 11.76 -12.38
N GLY A 140 15.63 10.60 -12.00
CA GLY A 140 16.85 10.48 -11.19
C GLY A 140 16.75 10.94 -9.73
N ARG A 141 15.59 11.48 -9.31
CA ARG A 141 15.30 12.01 -7.97
C ARG A 141 14.04 11.42 -7.35
N SER A 142 13.75 10.17 -7.64
CA SER A 142 12.53 9.51 -7.19
C SER A 142 12.78 8.14 -6.58
N ALA A 143 11.85 7.73 -5.76
CA ALA A 143 11.71 6.38 -5.27
C ALA A 143 10.40 5.76 -5.78
N VAL A 144 10.45 4.49 -6.12
CA VAL A 144 9.30 3.63 -6.30
C VAL A 144 9.22 2.73 -5.07
N ILE A 145 8.13 2.84 -4.32
CA ILE A 145 7.87 1.90 -3.24
C ILE A 145 6.88 0.84 -3.72
N ARG A 146 7.19 -0.42 -3.48
CA ARG A 146 6.34 -1.58 -3.76
C ARG A 146 5.93 -2.21 -2.43
N PRO A 147 4.82 -1.77 -1.83
CA PRO A 147 4.26 -2.42 -0.64
C PRO A 147 3.86 -3.86 -0.94
N GLY A 148 4.02 -4.73 0.05
CA GLY A 148 3.35 -6.03 0.11
C GLY A 148 1.84 -5.89 0.29
N CYS A 149 1.15 -7.00 0.48
CA CYS A 149 -0.22 -7.02 0.93
C CYS A 149 -0.28 -6.37 2.33
N VAL A 150 -0.84 -5.15 2.39
CA VAL A 150 -0.84 -4.36 3.62
C VAL A 150 -1.91 -4.91 4.57
N TYR A 151 -1.52 -5.16 5.81
CA TYR A 151 -2.42 -5.59 6.87
C TYR A 151 -2.41 -4.64 8.08
N GLY A 152 -3.41 -4.78 8.97
CA GLY A 152 -3.70 -3.89 10.08
C GLY A 152 -4.88 -2.96 9.81
N GLY A 153 -5.68 -2.67 10.83
CA GLY A 153 -6.88 -1.83 10.69
C GLY A 153 -8.00 -2.45 9.84
N LYS A 154 -9.06 -1.66 9.59
CA LYS A 154 -10.30 -2.14 8.96
C LYS A 154 -10.29 -2.24 7.42
N GLN A 155 -9.30 -1.67 6.75
CA GLN A 155 -9.28 -1.58 5.28
C GLN A 155 -8.30 -2.57 4.63
N SER A 156 -7.70 -3.47 5.42
CA SER A 156 -6.81 -4.50 4.89
C SER A 156 -7.58 -5.55 4.08
N LEU A 157 -6.88 -6.24 3.17
CA LEU A 157 -7.47 -7.40 2.48
C LEU A 157 -7.88 -8.52 3.44
N CYS A 158 -7.22 -8.60 4.60
CA CYS A 158 -7.53 -9.57 5.66
C CYS A 158 -8.68 -9.13 6.59
N ALA A 159 -9.20 -7.89 6.46
CA ALA A 159 -10.23 -7.37 7.37
C ALA A 159 -11.50 -8.24 7.39
N GLY A 160 -11.87 -8.82 6.25
CA GLY A 160 -13.00 -9.76 6.17
C GLY A 160 -12.83 -11.02 7.01
N TRP A 161 -11.59 -11.46 7.27
CA TRP A 161 -11.31 -12.61 8.14
C TRP A 161 -11.64 -12.28 9.61
N PHE A 162 -11.23 -11.10 10.06
CA PHE A 162 -11.54 -10.60 11.41
C PHE A 162 -13.04 -10.43 11.60
N GLU A 163 -13.74 -9.89 10.60
CA GLU A 163 -15.20 -9.73 10.64
C GLU A 163 -15.91 -11.09 10.73
N SER A 164 -15.51 -12.05 9.89
CA SER A 164 -16.06 -13.40 9.92
C SER A 164 -15.83 -14.07 11.28
N ALA A 165 -14.62 -13.99 11.81
CA ALA A 165 -14.27 -14.59 13.09
C ALA A 165 -15.08 -13.97 14.25
N GLU A 166 -15.24 -12.64 14.29
CA GLU A 166 -16.06 -11.97 15.31
C GLU A 166 -17.54 -12.37 15.22
N GLN A 167 -18.06 -12.52 14.01
CA GLN A 167 -19.43 -12.94 13.76
C GLN A 167 -19.63 -14.46 13.88
N LYS A 168 -18.58 -15.23 14.20
CA LYS A 168 -18.57 -16.70 14.24
C LYS A 168 -19.03 -17.33 12.92
N LYS A 169 -18.66 -16.70 11.79
CA LYS A 169 -18.92 -17.17 10.42
C LYS A 169 -17.68 -17.84 9.85
N PRO A 170 -17.81 -18.61 8.76
CA PRO A 170 -16.67 -19.13 8.04
C PRO A 170 -15.74 -18.03 7.53
N VAL A 171 -14.43 -18.28 7.61
CA VAL A 171 -13.41 -17.45 6.95
C VAL A 171 -13.13 -18.04 5.57
N TYR A 172 -13.21 -17.22 4.54
CA TYR A 172 -13.07 -17.66 3.14
C TYR A 172 -11.68 -17.36 2.59
N LEU A 173 -11.11 -18.35 1.88
CA LEU A 173 -9.87 -18.23 1.13
C LEU A 173 -10.12 -18.58 -0.34
N VAL A 174 -9.43 -17.88 -1.24
CA VAL A 174 -9.42 -18.23 -2.68
C VAL A 174 -8.29 -19.22 -2.92
N GLY A 175 -8.60 -20.30 -3.65
CA GLY A 175 -7.68 -21.42 -3.84
C GLY A 175 -7.65 -22.35 -2.62
N ASP A 176 -6.55 -23.09 -2.44
CA ASP A 176 -6.38 -24.05 -1.35
C ASP A 176 -5.73 -23.45 -0.09
N GLY A 177 -5.32 -22.17 -0.15
CA GLY A 177 -4.67 -21.45 0.93
C GLY A 177 -3.21 -21.84 1.18
N ASN A 178 -2.61 -22.71 0.34
CA ASN A 178 -1.19 -23.08 0.46
C ASN A 178 -0.23 -22.02 -0.09
N ASN A 179 -0.75 -21.04 -0.82
CA ASN A 179 0.00 -19.91 -1.32
C ASN A 179 0.41 -18.95 -0.18
N GLN A 180 1.45 -18.17 -0.44
CA GLN A 180 1.93 -17.10 0.45
C GLN A 180 1.66 -15.73 -0.17
N TRP A 181 1.41 -14.73 0.66
CA TRP A 181 1.45 -13.34 0.25
C TRP A 181 2.69 -12.67 0.83
N ALA A 182 3.40 -11.91 0.00
CA ALA A 182 4.35 -10.93 0.52
C ALA A 182 3.56 -9.85 1.27
N MET A 183 3.73 -9.75 2.58
CA MET A 183 2.92 -8.90 3.46
C MET A 183 3.72 -7.75 4.07
N VAL A 184 3.02 -6.74 4.56
CA VAL A 184 3.60 -5.66 5.38
C VAL A 184 2.56 -5.07 6.31
N ASN A 185 2.95 -4.82 7.57
CA ASN A 185 2.12 -4.09 8.50
C ASN A 185 2.00 -2.62 8.10
N LEU A 186 0.81 -2.04 8.25
CA LEU A 186 0.49 -0.65 7.89
C LEU A 186 1.42 0.38 8.55
N HIS A 187 1.77 0.19 9.83
CA HIS A 187 2.65 1.12 10.56
C HIS A 187 4.12 0.95 10.18
N ASP A 188 4.56 -0.28 9.93
CA ASP A 188 5.92 -0.52 9.45
C ASP A 188 6.11 0.00 8.02
N LEU A 189 5.07 -0.08 7.19
CA LEU A 189 5.04 0.56 5.88
C LEU A 189 5.14 2.08 6.00
N ALA A 190 4.42 2.71 6.93
CA ALA A 190 4.49 4.15 7.16
C ALA A 190 5.92 4.60 7.55
N ASP A 191 6.63 3.84 8.42
CA ASP A 191 8.04 4.11 8.74
C ASP A 191 8.93 4.00 7.49
N CYS A 192 8.65 3.06 6.59
CA CYS A 192 9.37 2.94 5.32
C CYS A 192 9.21 4.20 4.45
N TYR A 193 7.98 4.72 4.31
CA TYR A 193 7.73 5.98 3.59
C TYR A 193 8.48 7.17 4.20
N VAL A 194 8.47 7.29 5.53
CA VAL A 194 9.19 8.35 6.24
C VAL A 194 10.68 8.29 5.93
N ARG A 195 11.30 7.10 6.06
CA ARG A 195 12.73 6.91 5.81
C ARG A 195 13.12 7.20 4.37
N ILE A 196 12.36 6.72 3.40
CA ILE A 196 12.57 7.01 1.97
C ILE A 196 12.57 8.53 1.74
N THR A 197 11.58 9.21 2.32
CA THR A 197 11.38 10.65 2.13
C THR A 197 12.49 11.46 2.79
N GLU A 198 12.82 11.19 4.04
CA GLU A 198 13.86 11.92 4.81
C GLU A 198 15.25 11.73 4.21
N GLN A 199 15.58 10.51 3.77
CA GLN A 199 16.86 10.18 3.17
C GLN A 199 16.94 10.55 1.69
N ARG A 200 15.81 10.90 1.06
CA ARG A 200 15.71 11.11 -0.39
C ARG A 200 16.31 9.93 -1.17
N ALA A 201 16.04 8.73 -0.68
CA ALA A 201 16.64 7.50 -1.22
C ALA A 201 16.01 7.16 -2.58
N THR A 202 16.82 7.08 -3.62
CA THR A 202 16.35 6.82 -4.99
C THR A 202 16.38 5.34 -5.35
N GLY A 203 15.49 4.93 -6.27
CA GLY A 203 15.41 3.58 -6.80
C GLY A 203 14.11 2.87 -6.40
N ILE A 204 14.11 1.54 -6.52
CA ILE A 204 12.99 0.67 -6.15
C ILE A 204 13.20 0.15 -4.73
N PHE A 205 12.12 0.08 -3.96
CA PHE A 205 12.11 -0.39 -2.58
C PHE A 205 10.93 -1.34 -2.36
N HIS A 206 11.21 -2.59 -2.04
CA HIS A 206 10.19 -3.55 -1.61
C HIS A 206 9.93 -3.35 -0.11
N ALA A 207 8.71 -3.01 0.25
CA ALA A 207 8.29 -2.90 1.64
C ALA A 207 7.48 -4.13 2.03
N VAL A 208 8.18 -5.17 2.49
CA VAL A 208 7.59 -6.42 2.97
C VAL A 208 8.23 -6.81 4.29
N ASP A 209 7.48 -7.46 5.16
CA ASP A 209 7.94 -7.99 6.44
C ASP A 209 8.46 -9.45 6.32
N ASP A 210 8.59 -10.13 7.44
CA ASP A 210 9.10 -11.51 7.50
C ASP A 210 7.97 -12.55 7.61
N THR A 211 6.73 -12.20 7.25
CA THR A 211 5.61 -13.16 7.22
C THR A 211 5.91 -14.22 6.16
N ASN A 212 6.03 -15.46 6.60
CA ASN A 212 6.37 -16.62 5.76
C ASN A 212 5.30 -17.71 5.82
N GLU A 213 4.21 -17.45 6.51
CA GLU A 213 3.09 -18.38 6.65
C GLU A 213 2.29 -18.45 5.35
N THR A 214 1.64 -19.60 5.13
CA THR A 214 0.62 -19.72 4.09
C THR A 214 -0.62 -18.91 4.45
N LEU A 215 -1.44 -18.56 3.46
CA LEU A 215 -2.72 -17.88 3.74
C LEU A 215 -3.62 -18.69 4.65
N LEU A 216 -3.58 -20.02 4.54
CA LEU A 216 -4.30 -20.91 5.46
C LEU A 216 -3.79 -20.75 6.88
N GLY A 217 -2.47 -20.66 7.09
CA GLY A 217 -1.86 -20.43 8.40
C GLY A 217 -2.31 -19.09 9.00
N CYS A 218 -2.22 -18.02 8.22
CA CYS A 218 -2.68 -16.68 8.62
C CYS A 218 -4.19 -16.67 8.95
N ALA A 219 -5.01 -17.28 8.11
CA ALA A 219 -6.45 -17.34 8.30
C ALA A 219 -6.84 -18.15 9.55
N LEU A 220 -6.18 -19.28 9.81
CA LEU A 220 -6.38 -20.08 11.00
C LEU A 220 -6.05 -19.30 12.28
N ALA A 221 -4.98 -18.50 12.26
CA ALA A 221 -4.62 -17.64 13.38
C ALA A 221 -5.70 -16.59 13.68
N VAL A 222 -6.32 -16.00 12.64
CA VAL A 222 -7.42 -15.03 12.80
C VAL A 222 -8.73 -15.70 13.18
N ALA A 223 -9.01 -16.89 12.63
CA ALA A 223 -10.33 -17.53 12.69
C ALA A 223 -10.80 -17.86 14.12
N ALA A 224 -9.88 -17.98 15.09
CA ALA A 224 -10.21 -18.25 16.49
C ALA A 224 -11.18 -19.44 16.69
N GLY A 225 -11.00 -20.51 15.89
CA GLY A 225 -11.82 -21.71 15.92
C GLY A 225 -13.02 -21.73 14.98
N CYS A 226 -13.24 -20.68 14.19
CA CYS A 226 -14.21 -20.69 13.09
C CYS A 226 -13.75 -21.62 11.94
N VAL A 227 -14.70 -22.08 11.13
CA VAL A 227 -14.41 -22.88 9.95
C VAL A 227 -13.68 -22.05 8.90
N ILE A 228 -12.66 -22.66 8.27
CA ILE A 228 -12.06 -22.10 7.05
C ILE A 228 -12.72 -22.80 5.85
N GLU A 229 -13.23 -22.02 4.92
CA GLU A 229 -13.78 -22.49 3.67
C GLU A 229 -12.93 -21.99 2.50
N THR A 230 -12.63 -22.88 1.56
CA THR A 230 -11.89 -22.54 0.35
C THR A 230 -12.82 -22.39 -0.83
N VAL A 231 -12.57 -21.38 -1.65
CA VAL A 231 -13.34 -21.07 -2.86
C VAL A 231 -12.46 -21.39 -4.08
N PRO A 232 -12.89 -22.26 -4.99
CA PRO A 232 -12.15 -22.49 -6.23
C PRO A 232 -11.90 -21.19 -6.99
N ILE A 233 -10.74 -21.09 -7.64
CA ILE A 233 -10.33 -19.85 -8.34
C ILE A 233 -11.33 -19.47 -9.44
N GLU A 234 -11.92 -20.46 -10.13
CA GLU A 234 -12.92 -20.22 -11.16
C GLU A 234 -14.17 -19.54 -10.59
N THR A 235 -14.65 -20.01 -9.43
CA THR A 235 -15.79 -19.39 -8.73
C THR A 235 -15.43 -17.99 -8.22
N ALA A 236 -14.22 -17.82 -7.71
CA ALA A 236 -13.75 -16.51 -7.28
C ALA A 236 -13.64 -15.52 -8.45
N ARG A 237 -13.24 -15.96 -9.65
CA ARG A 237 -13.21 -15.11 -10.86
C ARG A 237 -14.61 -14.66 -11.29
N GLU A 238 -15.63 -15.49 -11.13
CA GLU A 238 -17.02 -15.08 -11.38
C GLU A 238 -17.47 -13.95 -10.46
N GLN A 239 -17.02 -13.97 -9.21
CA GLN A 239 -17.39 -12.97 -8.18
C GLN A 239 -16.53 -11.71 -8.21
N TYR A 240 -15.21 -11.86 -8.38
CA TYR A 240 -14.22 -10.78 -8.21
C TYR A 240 -13.50 -10.40 -9.51
N GLY A 241 -13.83 -11.06 -10.63
CA GLY A 241 -13.14 -10.85 -11.90
C GLY A 241 -11.64 -11.12 -11.79
N PRO A 242 -10.79 -10.34 -12.50
CA PRO A 242 -9.34 -10.51 -12.48
C PRO A 242 -8.69 -10.31 -11.10
N PHE A 243 -9.40 -9.72 -10.14
CA PHE A 243 -8.89 -9.57 -8.76
C PHE A 243 -8.75 -10.91 -8.04
N ALA A 244 -9.51 -11.94 -8.44
CA ALA A 244 -9.38 -13.28 -7.90
C ALA A 244 -7.95 -13.84 -8.06
N ASP A 245 -7.28 -13.54 -9.19
CA ASP A 245 -5.90 -13.99 -9.43
C ASP A 245 -4.91 -13.37 -8.42
N ALA A 246 -5.16 -12.13 -7.99
CA ALA A 246 -4.37 -11.50 -6.94
C ALA A 246 -4.60 -12.11 -5.55
N LEU A 247 -5.82 -12.63 -5.29
CA LEU A 247 -6.12 -13.33 -4.05
C LEU A 247 -5.49 -14.73 -4.00
N ALA A 248 -5.28 -15.36 -5.17
CA ALA A 248 -4.68 -16.70 -5.29
C ALA A 248 -3.17 -16.67 -5.56
N ILE A 249 -2.54 -15.49 -5.61
CA ILE A 249 -1.11 -15.37 -5.94
C ILE A 249 -0.25 -16.09 -4.89
N ASP A 250 0.77 -16.84 -5.35
CA ASP A 250 1.85 -17.34 -4.49
C ASP A 250 3.09 -16.47 -4.70
N GLN A 251 3.40 -15.64 -3.70
CA GLN A 251 4.38 -14.58 -3.89
C GLN A 251 5.32 -14.45 -2.69
N ARG A 252 6.61 -14.64 -2.97
CA ARG A 252 7.72 -14.41 -2.04
C ARG A 252 8.57 -13.27 -2.53
N VAL A 253 8.70 -12.23 -1.71
CA VAL A 253 9.43 -11.01 -2.06
C VAL A 253 10.38 -10.65 -0.93
N SER A 254 11.59 -10.26 -1.28
CA SER A 254 12.62 -9.83 -0.32
C SER A 254 12.61 -8.30 -0.16
N SER A 255 12.70 -7.84 1.07
CA SER A 255 12.98 -6.43 1.41
C SER A 255 14.42 -6.18 1.85
N LYS A 256 15.34 -7.13 1.56
CA LYS A 256 16.74 -7.05 2.01
C LYS A 256 17.42 -5.76 1.58
N THR A 257 17.29 -5.36 0.33
CA THR A 257 17.87 -4.13 -0.21
C THR A 257 17.28 -2.90 0.48
N THR A 258 15.96 -2.86 0.66
CA THR A 258 15.26 -1.79 1.38
C THR A 258 15.78 -1.65 2.81
N ARG A 259 15.88 -2.76 3.54
CA ARG A 259 16.43 -2.78 4.92
C ARG A 259 17.85 -2.25 4.98
N GLN A 260 18.71 -2.70 4.07
CA GLN A 260 20.11 -2.29 4.04
C GLN A 260 20.28 -0.80 3.69
N LYS A 261 19.57 -0.32 2.67
CA LYS A 261 19.69 1.07 2.21
C LYS A 261 19.09 2.08 3.18
N LEU A 262 17.97 1.75 3.80
CA LEU A 262 17.21 2.70 4.63
C LEU A 262 17.43 2.51 6.14
N GLY A 263 18.08 1.43 6.56
CA GLY A 263 18.06 1.02 7.97
C GLY A 263 16.64 0.69 8.44
N TRP A 264 15.74 0.36 7.50
CA TRP A 264 14.36 -0.01 7.81
C TRP A 264 14.31 -1.42 8.39
N ASN A 265 13.58 -1.58 9.48
CA ASN A 265 13.41 -2.88 10.11
C ASN A 265 11.95 -3.02 10.54
N PRO A 266 11.11 -3.71 9.75
CA PRO A 266 9.74 -3.98 10.14
C PRO A 266 9.72 -4.75 11.47
N LYS A 267 8.80 -4.39 12.35
CA LYS A 267 8.73 -4.90 13.72
C LYS A 267 7.65 -5.96 13.89
N ARG A 268 6.82 -6.10 12.88
CA ARG A 268 5.63 -6.95 12.91
C ARG A 268 5.70 -7.95 11.77
N ASP A 269 5.34 -9.17 12.04
CA ASP A 269 4.85 -10.16 11.09
C ASP A 269 3.35 -10.39 11.36
N PHE A 270 2.67 -11.06 10.44
CA PHE A 270 1.21 -11.16 10.51
C PHE A 270 0.75 -11.89 11.78
N THR A 271 1.25 -13.09 12.04
CA THR A 271 0.82 -13.91 13.18
C THR A 271 1.33 -13.40 14.50
N GLY A 272 2.56 -12.90 14.54
CA GLY A 272 3.18 -12.36 15.76
C GLY A 272 2.55 -11.06 16.25
N SER A 273 1.87 -10.30 15.38
CA SER A 273 1.17 -9.05 15.76
C SER A 273 -0.36 -9.19 15.85
N LEU A 274 -0.89 -10.40 15.92
CA LEU A 274 -2.33 -10.67 15.83
C LEU A 274 -3.16 -9.94 16.90
N ASP A 275 -2.69 -9.89 18.15
CA ASP A 275 -3.38 -9.19 19.24
C ASP A 275 -3.49 -7.68 18.96
N GLU A 276 -2.44 -7.08 18.42
CA GLU A 276 -2.43 -5.67 18.02
C GLU A 276 -3.44 -5.44 16.88
N GLN A 277 -3.45 -6.30 15.87
CA GLN A 277 -4.38 -6.23 14.74
C GLN A 277 -5.84 -6.34 15.21
N TRP A 278 -6.16 -7.27 16.11
CA TRP A 278 -7.49 -7.39 16.70
C TRP A 278 -7.90 -6.12 17.46
N ALA A 279 -6.98 -5.55 18.24
CA ALA A 279 -7.25 -4.32 18.98
C ALA A 279 -7.50 -3.13 18.03
N GLU A 280 -6.72 -2.99 16.98
CA GLU A 280 -6.90 -1.96 15.96
C GLU A 280 -8.20 -2.12 15.19
N TRP A 281 -8.51 -3.34 14.76
CA TRP A 281 -9.73 -3.65 14.02
C TRP A 281 -10.98 -3.32 14.85
N LYS A 282 -11.01 -3.67 16.14
CA LYS A 282 -12.11 -3.33 17.07
C LYS A 282 -12.24 -1.81 17.27
N ARG A 283 -11.12 -1.10 17.50
CA ARG A 283 -11.14 0.37 17.65
C ARG A 283 -11.69 1.08 16.41
N SER A 284 -11.31 0.62 15.23
CA SER A 284 -11.75 1.24 13.97
C SER A 284 -13.26 1.13 13.70
N ARG A 285 -13.97 0.21 14.38
CA ARG A 285 -15.44 0.05 14.31
C ARG A 285 -16.22 0.83 15.35
N SER A 286 -15.57 1.24 16.43
CA SER A 286 -16.22 2.01 17.50
C SER A 286 -16.30 3.52 17.19
N VAL A 287 -15.78 3.95 16.05
CA VAL A 287 -15.75 5.36 15.61
C VAL A 287 -16.79 5.64 14.51
N ASP A 288 -17.49 4.61 14.03
CA ASP A 288 -18.63 4.72 13.14
C ASP A 288 -19.92 4.69 13.99
#